data_0be9f4850b1348403edfdd6fd491d33a
#
_entry.id   0be9f4850b1348403edfdd6fd491d33a
#
_cell.length_a   1.000
_cell.length_b   1.000
_cell.length_c   1.000
_cell.angle_alpha   90.00
_cell.angle_beta   90.00
_cell.angle_gamma   90.00
#
_symmetry.space_group_name_H-M   'P 1'
#
loop_
_entity.id
_entity.type
_entity.pdbx_description
1 polymer ?
#
loop_
_entity_poly.entity_id
_entity_poly.type
_entity_poly.pdbx_seq_one_letter_code
_entity_poly.pdbx_strand_id
1 'polypeptide(L)'
;MKTLATSAALALGTLLFAPSAHAAAMPLGNYQLLTNRYTTHAWTWAINLCQPDCVDVTATPRPVRMGVEFFGSAHLAGSTYTLVNDAPDGVICWGYTLPAHDVYSWDAVSLAGTVESTFDAGCNGSPGGVNTWTFALERM
;
A
#
# COMPACT_ATOMS: atom_id res chain seq x y z
N MET A 1 32.80 71.24 -3.32
CA MET A 1 32.76 69.91 -3.97
C MET A 1 32.35 68.88 -2.93
N LYS A 2 31.12 68.36 -3.04
CA LYS A 2 30.57 67.34 -2.11
C LYS A 2 30.53 65.98 -2.85
N THR A 3 31.33 65.03 -2.43
CA THR A 3 31.35 63.65 -2.95
C THR A 3 30.35 62.86 -2.21
N LEU A 4 29.31 62.35 -2.90
CA LEU A 4 28.34 61.39 -2.41
C LEU A 4 28.93 60.00 -2.61
N ALA A 5 29.13 59.28 -1.51
CA ALA A 5 29.46 57.84 -1.51
C ALA A 5 28.18 57.00 -1.49
N THR A 6 27.93 56.29 -2.57
CA THR A 6 26.80 55.35 -2.68
C THR A 6 27.26 53.97 -2.17
N SER A 7 26.72 53.55 -1.04
CA SER A 7 26.96 52.20 -0.51
C SER A 7 25.93 51.22 -1.11
N ALA A 8 26.39 50.29 -1.92
CA ALA A 8 25.57 49.18 -2.41
C ALA A 8 25.58 48.04 -1.37
N ALA A 9 24.45 47.77 -0.79
CA ALA A 9 24.25 46.61 0.09
C ALA A 9 23.94 45.37 -0.76
N LEU A 10 24.88 44.42 -0.79
CA LEU A 10 24.62 43.06 -1.34
C LEU A 10 23.83 42.26 -0.32
N ALA A 11 22.57 42.00 -0.61
CA ALA A 11 21.77 41.02 0.12
C ALA A 11 22.12 39.58 -0.37
N LEU A 12 22.92 38.86 0.41
CA LEU A 12 23.10 37.40 0.20
C LEU A 12 21.80 36.68 0.65
N GLY A 13 21.00 36.26 -0.33
CA GLY A 13 19.89 35.37 -0.09
C GLY A 13 20.42 33.97 0.21
N THR A 14 20.35 33.53 1.48
CA THR A 14 20.58 32.13 1.87
C THR A 14 19.38 31.32 1.45
N LEU A 15 19.55 30.51 0.39
CA LEU A 15 18.61 29.47 0.01
C LEU A 15 18.66 28.38 1.09
N LEU A 16 17.69 28.40 1.99
CA LEU A 16 17.45 27.29 2.93
C LEU A 16 16.91 26.11 2.12
N PHE A 17 17.77 25.18 1.78
CA PHE A 17 17.33 23.84 1.33
C PHE A 17 16.72 23.15 2.54
N ALA A 18 15.38 23.12 2.60
CA ALA A 18 14.69 22.23 3.53
C ALA A 18 15.06 20.80 3.17
N PRO A 19 15.57 19.97 4.11
CA PRO A 19 15.80 18.56 3.82
C PRO A 19 14.46 17.95 3.45
N SER A 20 14.40 17.31 2.27
CA SER A 20 13.24 16.50 1.90
C SER A 20 13.06 15.45 2.98
N ALA A 21 11.95 15.51 3.72
CA ALA A 21 11.61 14.46 4.66
C ALA A 21 11.36 13.19 3.82
N HIS A 22 12.33 12.29 3.76
CA HIS A 22 12.11 10.97 3.20
C HIS A 22 11.00 10.33 4.04
N ALA A 23 9.91 9.95 3.38
CA ALA A 23 8.87 9.17 4.03
C ALA A 23 9.53 7.92 4.64
N ALA A 24 9.24 7.63 5.90
CA ALA A 24 9.79 6.46 6.56
C ALA A 24 9.26 5.22 5.83
N ALA A 25 10.17 4.42 5.28
CA ALA A 25 9.80 3.14 4.69
C ALA A 25 9.35 2.18 5.81
N MET A 26 8.38 1.31 5.52
CA MET A 26 7.98 0.29 6.48
C MET A 26 9.12 -0.71 6.75
N PRO A 27 9.24 -1.25 7.98
CA PRO A 27 10.23 -2.26 8.28
C PRO A 27 9.99 -3.55 7.47
N LEU A 28 11.09 -4.18 6.99
CA LEU A 28 11.02 -5.49 6.33
C LEU A 28 10.73 -6.59 7.35
N GLY A 29 10.11 -7.67 6.92
CA GLY A 29 9.80 -8.83 7.76
C GLY A 29 8.46 -9.48 7.48
N ASN A 30 8.01 -10.31 8.41
CA ASN A 30 6.73 -10.99 8.30
C ASN A 30 5.64 -10.29 9.09
N TYR A 31 4.47 -10.18 8.48
CA TYR A 31 3.30 -9.53 9.04
C TYR A 31 2.08 -10.42 8.91
N GLN A 32 1.22 -10.35 9.90
CA GLN A 32 -0.14 -10.86 9.79
C GLN A 32 -1.05 -9.75 9.25
N LEU A 33 -1.85 -10.07 8.23
CA LEU A 33 -2.90 -9.19 7.73
C LEU A 33 -4.16 -9.37 8.58
N LEU A 34 -4.56 -8.33 9.28
CA LEU A 34 -5.83 -8.25 10.01
C LEU A 34 -6.82 -7.44 9.17
N THR A 35 -7.96 -8.02 8.81
CA THR A 35 -8.93 -7.37 7.93
C THR A 35 -10.37 -7.71 8.34
N ASN A 36 -11.30 -6.78 8.03
CA ASN A 36 -12.74 -7.04 8.14
C ASN A 36 -13.34 -7.63 6.85
N ARG A 37 -12.51 -7.88 5.81
CA ARG A 37 -12.93 -8.62 4.64
C ARG A 37 -13.26 -10.04 5.03
N TYR A 38 -14.43 -10.56 4.60
CA TYR A 38 -14.73 -11.96 4.78
C TYR A 38 -13.72 -12.80 4.01
N THR A 39 -13.02 -13.67 4.73
CA THR A 39 -12.06 -14.62 4.17
C THR A 39 -12.02 -15.88 5.05
N THR A 40 -11.77 -17.03 4.43
CA THR A 40 -11.57 -18.29 5.14
C THR A 40 -10.12 -18.48 5.60
N HIS A 41 -9.24 -17.55 5.30
CA HIS A 41 -7.81 -17.63 5.57
C HIS A 41 -7.32 -16.45 6.40
N ALA A 42 -6.38 -16.73 7.30
CA ALA A 42 -5.53 -15.70 7.88
C ALA A 42 -4.30 -15.53 6.96
N TRP A 43 -4.06 -14.31 6.51
CA TRP A 43 -2.97 -14.02 5.58
C TRP A 43 -1.69 -13.62 6.31
N THR A 44 -0.57 -14.17 5.83
CA THR A 44 0.78 -13.73 6.22
C THR A 44 1.42 -13.04 5.02
N TRP A 45 1.92 -11.83 5.24
CA TRP A 45 2.68 -11.09 4.25
C TRP A 45 4.16 -11.09 4.63
N ALA A 46 5.02 -11.63 3.76
CA ALA A 46 6.45 -11.43 3.83
C ALA A 46 6.80 -10.18 3.02
N ILE A 47 7.37 -9.18 3.70
CA ILE A 47 7.76 -7.90 3.13
C ILE A 47 9.27 -7.90 2.91
N ASN A 48 9.68 -7.82 1.67
CA ASN A 48 11.06 -7.84 1.23
C ASN A 48 11.46 -6.53 0.55
N LEU A 49 12.77 -6.34 0.41
CA LEU A 49 13.32 -5.15 -0.22
C LEU A 49 13.02 -5.15 -1.72
N CYS A 50 12.50 -4.04 -2.19
CA CYS A 50 12.39 -3.64 -3.59
C CYS A 50 13.02 -2.25 -3.73
N GLN A 51 13.46 -1.83 -4.91
CA GLN A 51 14.08 -0.53 -5.16
C GLN A 51 13.72 0.02 -6.54
N PRO A 52 13.58 1.37 -6.66
CA PRO A 52 13.47 2.39 -5.61
C PRO A 52 12.04 2.50 -5.08
N ASP A 53 11.89 3.00 -3.85
CA ASP A 53 10.59 3.38 -3.25
C ASP A 53 9.50 2.30 -3.37
N CYS A 54 9.86 1.06 -3.09
CA CYS A 54 8.95 -0.08 -3.12
C CYS A 54 9.30 -1.15 -2.09
N VAL A 55 8.34 -2.02 -1.83
CA VAL A 55 8.53 -3.29 -1.13
C VAL A 55 7.87 -4.42 -1.91
N ASP A 56 8.51 -5.59 -1.93
CA ASP A 56 7.90 -6.80 -2.48
C ASP A 56 7.10 -7.52 -1.40
N VAL A 57 5.87 -7.85 -1.74
CA VAL A 57 4.92 -8.54 -0.87
C VAL A 57 4.71 -9.95 -1.40
N THR A 58 5.00 -10.95 -0.56
CA THR A 58 4.57 -12.33 -0.78
C THR A 58 3.47 -12.65 0.22
N ALA A 59 2.25 -12.82 -0.25
CA ALA A 59 1.09 -13.14 0.57
C ALA A 59 0.83 -14.64 0.57
N THR A 60 0.81 -15.25 1.74
CA THR A 60 0.57 -16.67 1.93
C THR A 60 -0.62 -16.89 2.84
N PRO A 61 -1.65 -17.64 2.40
CA PRO A 61 -2.82 -17.93 3.23
C PRO A 61 -2.48 -18.95 4.32
N ARG A 62 -3.22 -18.90 5.43
CA ARG A 62 -3.19 -19.91 6.48
C ARG A 62 -4.57 -20.55 6.63
N PRO A 63 -4.66 -21.87 6.68
CA PRO A 63 -3.58 -22.86 6.51
C PRO A 63 -3.08 -22.92 5.06
N VAL A 64 -1.79 -23.11 4.88
CA VAL A 64 -1.07 -23.11 3.59
C VAL A 64 -1.64 -24.09 2.54
N ARG A 65 -2.45 -25.04 2.98
CA ARG A 65 -3.03 -26.07 2.09
C ARG A 65 -4.22 -25.60 1.27
N MET A 66 -4.79 -24.43 1.56
CA MET A 66 -6.11 -24.03 1.04
C MET A 66 -6.12 -22.58 0.61
N GLY A 67 -5.21 -22.15 -0.20
CA GLY A 67 -5.26 -20.77 -0.60
C GLY A 67 -4.46 -20.42 -1.84
N VAL A 68 -4.76 -19.28 -2.35
CA VAL A 68 -4.03 -18.67 -3.46
C VAL A 68 -2.90 -17.85 -2.86
N GLU A 69 -1.69 -18.15 -3.30
CA GLU A 69 -0.53 -17.32 -3.03
C GLU A 69 -0.47 -16.21 -4.08
N PHE A 70 -0.23 -14.98 -3.65
CA PHE A 70 0.06 -13.92 -4.60
C PHE A 70 1.38 -13.22 -4.24
N PHE A 71 2.00 -12.69 -5.27
CA PHE A 71 3.20 -11.89 -5.21
C PHE A 71 2.96 -10.56 -5.90
N GLY A 72 3.44 -9.46 -5.32
CA GLY A 72 3.32 -8.14 -5.92
C GLY A 72 4.28 -7.14 -5.30
N SER A 73 4.57 -6.08 -6.05
CA SER A 73 5.38 -4.96 -5.56
C SER A 73 4.48 -3.81 -5.17
N ALA A 74 4.64 -3.33 -3.95
CA ALA A 74 3.96 -2.15 -3.46
C ALA A 74 4.86 -0.93 -3.62
N HIS A 75 4.33 0.11 -4.25
CA HIS A 75 5.05 1.35 -4.51
C HIS A 75 4.70 2.42 -3.48
N LEU A 76 5.75 3.10 -2.97
CA LEU A 76 5.63 4.18 -2.00
C LEU A 76 5.49 5.52 -2.72
N ALA A 77 4.42 6.24 -2.40
CA ALA A 77 4.22 7.63 -2.81
C ALA A 77 3.85 8.47 -1.57
N GLY A 78 4.69 9.43 -1.22
CA GLY A 78 4.58 10.11 0.07
C GLY A 78 4.77 9.13 1.23
N SER A 79 3.75 8.93 2.07
CA SER A 79 3.74 7.95 3.15
C SER A 79 2.87 6.71 2.84
N THR A 80 2.34 6.59 1.63
CA THR A 80 1.37 5.55 1.28
C THR A 80 1.97 4.54 0.33
N TYR A 81 1.93 3.27 0.70
CA TYR A 81 2.17 2.15 -0.20
C TYR A 81 0.89 1.79 -0.95
N THR A 82 1.03 1.46 -2.22
CA THR A 82 -0.06 0.94 -3.06
C THR A 82 0.37 -0.35 -3.75
N LEU A 83 -0.43 -1.40 -3.60
CA LEU A 83 -0.24 -2.72 -4.21
C LEU A 83 -1.49 -3.09 -4.99
N VAL A 84 -1.31 -3.53 -6.23
CA VAL A 84 -2.38 -4.04 -7.08
C VAL A 84 -2.27 -5.56 -7.20
N ASN A 85 -3.39 -6.25 -7.06
CA ASN A 85 -3.48 -7.70 -7.19
C ASN A 85 -4.77 -8.12 -7.90
N ASP A 86 -4.64 -8.93 -8.95
CA ASP A 86 -5.78 -9.59 -9.59
C ASP A 86 -6.05 -10.91 -8.85
N ALA A 87 -7.08 -10.89 -7.99
CA ALA A 87 -7.47 -12.03 -7.17
C ALA A 87 -8.49 -12.91 -7.91
N PRO A 88 -8.16 -14.15 -8.28
CA PRO A 88 -9.10 -15.04 -8.96
C PRO A 88 -10.27 -15.47 -8.09
N ASP A 89 -10.13 -15.36 -6.77
CA ASP A 89 -11.09 -15.69 -5.73
C ASP A 89 -11.50 -14.49 -4.87
N GLY A 90 -11.41 -13.29 -5.45
CA GLY A 90 -11.64 -12.01 -4.74
C GLY A 90 -13.07 -11.80 -4.27
N VAL A 91 -14.07 -12.40 -4.93
CA VAL A 91 -15.48 -12.43 -4.51
C VAL A 91 -15.82 -13.84 -4.07
N ILE A 92 -16.21 -13.99 -2.80
CA ILE A 92 -16.57 -15.28 -2.22
C ILE A 92 -18.08 -15.44 -2.23
N CYS A 93 -18.56 -16.44 -2.97
CA CYS A 93 -19.96 -16.85 -3.04
C CYS A 93 -20.18 -18.20 -2.35
N TRP A 94 -21.44 -18.57 -2.16
CA TRP A 94 -21.73 -19.88 -1.61
C TRP A 94 -21.45 -20.95 -2.67
N GLY A 95 -20.37 -21.73 -2.44
CA GLY A 95 -19.96 -22.85 -3.30
C GLY A 95 -19.06 -22.48 -4.50
N TYR A 96 -18.74 -21.21 -4.72
CA TYR A 96 -17.84 -20.76 -5.78
C TYR A 96 -17.22 -19.40 -5.48
N THR A 97 -16.22 -19.02 -6.25
CA THR A 97 -15.58 -17.70 -6.19
C THR A 97 -15.60 -17.03 -7.55
N LEU A 98 -15.45 -15.70 -7.56
CA LEU A 98 -15.33 -14.90 -8.76
C LEU A 98 -14.09 -13.99 -8.66
N PRO A 99 -13.50 -13.61 -9.81
CA PRO A 99 -12.33 -12.75 -9.81
C PRO A 99 -12.66 -11.32 -9.35
N ALA A 100 -11.66 -10.67 -8.76
CA ALA A 100 -11.69 -9.26 -8.46
C ALA A 100 -10.32 -8.63 -8.67
N HIS A 101 -10.32 -7.33 -8.92
CA HIS A 101 -9.15 -6.48 -8.99
C HIS A 101 -9.03 -5.73 -7.67
N ASP A 102 -8.03 -6.07 -6.87
CA ASP A 102 -7.80 -5.54 -5.54
C ASP A 102 -6.70 -4.47 -5.56
N VAL A 103 -6.99 -3.31 -5.00
CA VAL A 103 -6.01 -2.24 -4.76
C VAL A 103 -5.86 -2.05 -3.26
N TYR A 104 -4.73 -2.46 -2.73
CA TYR A 104 -4.34 -2.25 -1.33
C TYR A 104 -3.62 -0.93 -1.20
N SER A 105 -4.00 -0.12 -0.21
CA SER A 105 -3.31 1.13 0.11
C SER A 105 -3.14 1.24 1.63
N TRP A 106 -1.91 1.48 2.10
CA TRP A 106 -1.64 1.59 3.54
C TRP A 106 -0.55 2.61 3.85
N ASP A 107 -0.61 3.18 5.03
CA ASP A 107 0.39 4.11 5.53
C ASP A 107 1.64 3.36 6.01
N ALA A 108 2.81 3.85 5.64
CA ALA A 108 4.10 3.22 5.90
C ALA A 108 4.48 3.17 7.40
N VAL A 109 3.88 4.02 8.22
CA VAL A 109 4.18 4.14 9.66
C VAL A 109 3.15 3.42 10.51
N SER A 110 1.86 3.75 10.31
CA SER A 110 0.77 3.13 11.08
C SER A 110 0.45 1.71 10.63
N LEU A 111 0.85 1.33 9.42
CA LEU A 111 0.60 0.03 8.79
C LEU A 111 -0.90 -0.31 8.65
N ALA A 112 -1.75 0.68 8.80
CA ALA A 112 -3.19 0.59 8.59
C ALA A 112 -3.55 1.07 7.18
N GLY A 113 -4.58 0.45 6.60
CA GLY A 113 -4.97 0.76 5.24
C GLY A 113 -6.34 0.23 4.84
N THR A 114 -6.58 0.31 3.54
CA THR A 114 -7.82 -0.17 2.90
C THR A 114 -7.48 -1.03 1.69
N VAL A 115 -8.36 -1.95 1.38
CA VAL A 115 -8.40 -2.64 0.10
C VAL A 115 -9.69 -2.29 -0.61
N GLU A 116 -9.56 -1.75 -1.83
CA GLU A 116 -10.66 -1.54 -2.75
C GLU A 116 -10.67 -2.69 -3.75
N SER A 117 -11.78 -3.41 -3.83
CA SER A 117 -11.95 -4.59 -4.66
C SER A 117 -13.02 -4.32 -5.69
N THR A 118 -12.63 -4.27 -6.96
CA THR A 118 -13.54 -4.08 -8.10
C THR A 118 -13.77 -5.44 -8.76
N PHE A 119 -15.02 -5.74 -9.07
CA PHE A 119 -15.41 -7.00 -9.70
C PHE A 119 -16.50 -6.78 -10.75
N ASP A 120 -16.42 -7.53 -11.85
CA ASP A 120 -17.33 -7.40 -13.00
C ASP A 120 -18.67 -8.11 -12.79
N ALA A 121 -18.68 -9.14 -11.95
CA ALA A 121 -19.87 -9.91 -11.64
C ALA A 121 -19.91 -10.27 -10.15
N GLY A 122 -21.08 -10.15 -9.55
CA GLY A 122 -21.36 -10.56 -8.18
C GLY A 122 -21.98 -11.96 -8.10
N CYS A 123 -22.24 -12.41 -6.87
CA CYS A 123 -22.82 -13.73 -6.60
C CYS A 123 -24.23 -13.85 -7.18
N ASN A 124 -24.59 -15.03 -7.68
CA ASN A 124 -25.91 -15.37 -8.22
C ASN A 124 -26.33 -14.47 -9.40
N GLY A 125 -25.38 -14.06 -10.23
CA GLY A 125 -25.66 -13.22 -11.39
C GLY A 125 -25.93 -11.75 -11.05
N SER A 126 -25.61 -11.31 -9.84
CA SER A 126 -25.64 -9.89 -9.48
C SER A 126 -24.65 -9.10 -10.33
N PRO A 127 -24.91 -7.82 -10.61
CA PRO A 127 -23.97 -6.99 -11.35
C PRO A 127 -22.67 -6.82 -10.58
N GLY A 128 -21.63 -6.43 -11.31
CA GLY A 128 -20.34 -6.04 -10.73
C GLY A 128 -20.45 -4.82 -9.83
N GLY A 129 -19.39 -4.53 -9.12
CA GLY A 129 -19.34 -3.43 -8.17
C GLY A 129 -17.96 -3.20 -7.58
N VAL A 130 -17.95 -2.38 -6.53
CA VAL A 130 -16.74 -2.07 -5.75
C VAL A 130 -17.06 -2.28 -4.28
N ASN A 131 -16.19 -3.02 -3.60
CA ASN A 131 -16.22 -3.15 -2.15
C ASN A 131 -14.95 -2.57 -1.55
N THR A 132 -15.07 -1.97 -0.36
CA THR A 132 -13.92 -1.45 0.39
C THR A 132 -13.90 -2.06 1.77
N TRP A 133 -12.75 -2.59 2.16
CA TRP A 133 -12.49 -3.12 3.49
C TRP A 133 -11.28 -2.44 4.11
N THR A 134 -11.22 -2.46 5.42
CA THR A 134 -10.05 -2.00 6.17
C THR A 134 -9.13 -3.16 6.49
N PHE A 135 -7.83 -2.86 6.65
CA PHE A 135 -6.88 -3.82 7.18
C PHE A 135 -5.77 -3.12 7.98
N ALA A 136 -5.03 -3.91 8.72
CA ALA A 136 -3.80 -3.52 9.37
C ALA A 136 -2.77 -4.65 9.25
N LEU A 137 -1.50 -4.29 9.19
CA LEU A 137 -0.38 -5.22 9.21
C LEU A 137 0.21 -5.25 10.61
N GLU A 138 0.14 -6.40 11.26
CA GLU A 138 0.74 -6.65 12.56
C GLU A 138 2.01 -7.48 12.40
N ARG A 139 3.13 -6.99 12.93
CA ARG A 139 4.41 -7.69 12.84
C ARG A 139 4.38 -8.97 13.66
N MET A 140 4.87 -10.06 13.08
CA MET A 140 4.95 -11.38 13.71
C MET A 140 6.28 -11.58 14.43
#